data_8a4cb8cdd1d6dd45d60b07e2f8d28d36
#
_entry.id   8a4cb8cdd1d6dd45d60b07e2f8d28d36
#
_cell.length_a   1.000
_cell.length_b   1.000
_cell.length_c   1.000
_cell.angle_alpha   90.00
_cell.angle_beta   90.00
_cell.angle_gamma   90.00
#
_symmetry.space_group_name_H-M   'P 1'
#
loop_
_entity.id
_entity.type
_entity.pdbx_description
1 polymer ?
#
loop_
_entity_poly.entity_id
_entity_poly.type
_entity_poly.pdbx_seq_one_letter_code
_entity_poly.pdbx_strand_id
1 'polypeptide(L)'
;MSAWFAADVGGTNIRVATITEIGLSNIKKYLCNDFASIDVALKQYFSDTGESFSAGCIAIACPVTGDEVAMTNHSWTFSQRALKQQLELHDLHVINDFTAVAHSLPVLGAEQLIQIGTGQSIDKGNVAVFGAGTGLGVEHMMHTAEGWKTLDGEGGHVDFAPVDETDIVVWRHLQNELDRVSAEDVLSGRGLLNIYRALALHQGVEPAITN
;
A
#
# COMPACT_ATOMS: atom_id res chain seq x y z
N MET A 1 18.63 -23.61 10.63
CA MET A 1 17.56 -22.76 11.20
C MET A 1 16.70 -22.35 10.03
N SER A 2 15.37 -22.44 10.15
CA SER A 2 14.46 -22.00 9.10
C SER A 2 14.40 -20.46 9.07
N ALA A 3 14.44 -19.88 7.88
CA ALA A 3 14.41 -18.44 7.69
C ALA A 3 12.96 -17.89 7.77
N TRP A 4 12.84 -16.59 7.79
CA TRP A 4 11.57 -15.87 7.62
C TRP A 4 11.64 -15.07 6.33
N PHE A 5 10.50 -14.85 5.69
CA PHE A 5 10.42 -13.99 4.52
C PHE A 5 9.47 -12.80 4.72
N ALA A 6 9.72 -11.75 3.97
CA ALA A 6 8.78 -10.65 3.76
C ALA A 6 8.48 -10.54 2.27
N ALA A 7 7.21 -10.31 1.93
CA ALA A 7 6.78 -10.08 0.56
C ALA A 7 5.95 -8.79 0.46
N ASP A 8 6.22 -7.99 -0.59
CA ASP A 8 5.44 -6.83 -1.00
C ASP A 8 4.76 -7.17 -2.34
N VAL A 9 3.43 -7.23 -2.33
CA VAL A 9 2.61 -7.74 -3.43
C VAL A 9 1.69 -6.63 -3.94
N GLY A 10 2.12 -6.02 -5.03
CA GLY A 10 1.28 -5.08 -5.80
C GLY A 10 0.55 -5.77 -6.96
N GLY A 11 -0.25 -5.00 -7.70
CA GLY A 11 -1.00 -5.53 -8.85
C GLY A 11 -0.12 -6.01 -10.03
N THR A 12 1.12 -5.55 -10.14
CA THR A 12 2.03 -5.88 -11.24
C THR A 12 3.24 -6.66 -10.79
N ASN A 13 3.77 -6.35 -9.61
CA ASN A 13 5.03 -6.89 -9.12
C ASN A 13 4.86 -7.50 -7.74
N ILE A 14 5.62 -8.55 -7.49
CA ILE A 14 5.88 -9.09 -6.16
C ILE A 14 7.39 -8.95 -5.87
N ARG A 15 7.73 -8.39 -4.71
CA ARG A 15 9.09 -8.36 -4.16
C ARG A 15 9.13 -9.26 -2.94
N VAL A 16 10.13 -10.12 -2.89
CA VAL A 16 10.30 -11.03 -1.75
C VAL A 16 11.72 -10.92 -1.24
N ALA A 17 11.89 -10.99 0.06
CA ALA A 17 13.18 -10.95 0.73
C ALA A 17 13.22 -11.95 1.89
N THR A 18 14.42 -12.46 2.19
CA THR A 18 14.71 -13.20 3.42
C THR A 18 14.95 -12.21 4.56
N ILE A 19 14.30 -12.41 5.69
CA ILE A 19 14.51 -11.63 6.91
C ILE A 19 15.68 -12.24 7.68
N THR A 20 16.65 -11.42 8.01
CA THR A 20 17.84 -11.79 8.82
C THR A 20 17.95 -10.88 10.05
N GLU A 21 18.83 -11.24 10.99
CA GLU A 21 19.08 -10.40 12.18
C GLU A 21 19.61 -9.01 11.86
N ILE A 22 20.24 -8.83 10.70
CA ILE A 22 20.84 -7.56 10.26
C ILE A 22 20.03 -6.83 9.19
N GLY A 23 18.84 -7.33 8.83
CA GLY A 23 17.97 -6.73 7.83
C GLY A 23 17.52 -7.71 6.76
N LEU A 24 17.27 -7.22 5.55
CA LEU A 24 16.77 -8.01 4.43
C LEU A 24 17.92 -8.51 3.55
N SER A 25 17.82 -9.76 3.11
CA SER A 25 18.75 -10.38 2.15
C SER A 25 17.97 -11.08 1.03
N ASN A 26 18.67 -11.57 0.00
CA ASN A 26 18.10 -12.31 -1.13
C ASN A 26 16.88 -11.63 -1.75
N ILE A 27 16.90 -10.31 -1.87
CA ILE A 27 15.78 -9.55 -2.41
C ILE A 27 15.61 -9.90 -3.89
N LYS A 28 14.43 -10.42 -4.24
CA LYS A 28 14.04 -10.73 -5.63
C LYS A 28 12.74 -10.03 -5.99
N LYS A 29 12.62 -9.69 -7.27
CA LYS A 29 11.43 -9.09 -7.85
C LYS A 29 10.94 -9.97 -9.00
N TYR A 30 9.64 -10.24 -9.02
CA TYR A 30 8.96 -10.98 -10.07
C TYR A 30 7.77 -10.18 -10.60
N LEU A 31 7.30 -10.52 -11.79
CA LEU A 31 6.02 -10.02 -12.32
C LEU A 31 4.90 -10.96 -11.85
N CYS A 32 3.82 -10.41 -11.33
CA CYS A 32 2.67 -11.21 -10.89
C CYS A 32 2.09 -12.05 -12.03
N ASN A 33 2.06 -11.50 -13.25
CA ASN A 33 1.53 -12.18 -14.43
C ASN A 33 2.34 -13.41 -14.87
N ASP A 34 3.56 -13.61 -14.37
CA ASP A 34 4.36 -14.79 -14.68
C ASP A 34 3.92 -16.02 -13.86
N PHE A 35 3.00 -15.84 -12.91
CA PHE A 35 2.58 -16.88 -11.98
C PHE A 35 1.04 -17.01 -11.93
N ALA A 36 0.58 -18.25 -11.87
CA ALA A 36 -0.86 -18.53 -11.79
C ALA A 36 -1.48 -18.10 -10.44
N SER A 37 -0.66 -18.07 -9.37
CA SER A 37 -1.12 -17.77 -8.00
C SER A 37 0.06 -17.33 -7.12
N ILE A 38 -0.26 -16.73 -5.98
CA ILE A 38 0.73 -16.24 -5.03
C ILE A 38 1.61 -17.37 -4.45
N ASP A 39 1.02 -18.55 -4.20
CA ASP A 39 1.79 -19.70 -3.68
C ASP A 39 2.84 -20.19 -4.67
N VAL A 40 2.53 -20.15 -5.98
CA VAL A 40 3.50 -20.51 -7.02
C VAL A 40 4.65 -19.50 -7.06
N ALA A 41 4.35 -18.20 -6.96
CA ALA A 41 5.38 -17.17 -6.91
C ALA A 41 6.30 -17.30 -5.68
N LEU A 42 5.72 -17.57 -4.51
CA LEU A 42 6.51 -17.76 -3.28
C LEU A 42 7.33 -19.05 -3.30
N LYS A 43 6.79 -20.15 -3.82
CA LYS A 43 7.53 -21.40 -4.01
C LYS A 43 8.71 -21.22 -4.99
N GLN A 44 8.53 -20.40 -6.03
CA GLN A 44 9.63 -20.04 -6.92
C GLN A 44 10.74 -19.30 -6.17
N TYR A 45 10.37 -18.34 -5.31
CA TYR A 45 11.34 -17.63 -4.47
C TYR A 45 12.08 -18.59 -3.53
N PHE A 46 11.39 -19.52 -2.86
CA PHE A 46 12.00 -20.52 -1.97
C PHE A 46 12.98 -21.42 -2.73
N SER A 47 12.59 -21.85 -3.94
CA SER A 47 13.47 -22.63 -4.82
C SER A 47 14.70 -21.83 -5.27
N ASP A 48 14.50 -20.58 -5.64
CA ASP A 48 15.55 -19.71 -6.14
C ASP A 48 16.61 -19.34 -5.10
N THR A 49 16.23 -19.31 -3.82
CA THR A 49 17.14 -19.04 -2.70
C THR A 49 17.75 -20.31 -2.12
N GLY A 50 17.11 -21.45 -2.33
CA GLY A 50 17.48 -22.73 -1.71
C GLY A 50 17.27 -22.75 -0.18
N GLU A 51 16.54 -21.77 0.36
CA GLU A 51 16.26 -21.63 1.79
C GLU A 51 14.95 -22.31 2.17
N SER A 52 14.86 -22.76 3.41
CA SER A 52 13.61 -23.24 4.02
C SER A 52 13.04 -22.17 4.92
N PHE A 53 11.78 -21.83 4.71
CA PHE A 53 11.09 -20.80 5.48
C PHE A 53 10.08 -21.43 6.45
N SER A 54 10.02 -20.92 7.67
CA SER A 54 9.04 -21.35 8.68
C SER A 54 7.95 -20.33 8.95
N ALA A 55 8.19 -19.08 8.61
CA ALA A 55 7.23 -18.00 8.79
C ALA A 55 7.42 -16.91 7.71
N GLY A 56 6.38 -16.10 7.51
CA GLY A 56 6.44 -14.98 6.60
C GLY A 56 5.40 -13.92 6.89
N CYS A 57 5.66 -12.74 6.31
CA CYS A 57 4.71 -11.64 6.27
C CYS A 57 4.52 -11.19 4.82
N ILE A 58 3.28 -11.03 4.40
CA ILE A 58 2.90 -10.54 3.08
C ILE A 58 2.17 -9.22 3.26
N ALA A 59 2.74 -8.15 2.73
CA ALA A 59 2.07 -6.88 2.52
C ALA A 59 1.42 -6.91 1.14
N ILE A 60 0.11 -6.66 1.04
CA ILE A 60 -0.64 -6.81 -0.21
C ILE A 60 -1.52 -5.59 -0.48
N ALA A 61 -1.54 -5.14 -1.74
CA ALA A 61 -2.27 -3.95 -2.16
C ALA A 61 -3.78 -4.20 -2.32
N CYS A 62 -4.42 -4.63 -1.23
CA CYS A 62 -5.87 -4.76 -1.10
C CYS A 62 -6.29 -4.83 0.37
N PRO A 63 -7.56 -4.59 0.70
CA PRO A 63 -8.08 -4.80 2.06
C PRO A 63 -7.95 -6.26 2.51
N VAL A 64 -7.55 -6.47 3.78
CA VAL A 64 -7.42 -7.79 4.40
C VAL A 64 -8.35 -7.83 5.60
N THR A 65 -9.58 -8.31 5.41
CA THR A 65 -10.64 -8.29 6.42
C THR A 65 -11.01 -9.67 6.97
N GLY A 66 -10.44 -10.74 6.43
CA GLY A 66 -10.76 -12.12 6.82
C GLY A 66 -9.80 -13.12 6.22
N ASP A 67 -10.17 -14.40 6.22
CA ASP A 67 -9.34 -15.48 5.69
C ASP A 67 -9.16 -15.40 4.16
N GLU A 68 -10.23 -15.02 3.44
CA GLU A 68 -10.18 -14.84 2.00
C GLU A 68 -9.61 -13.46 1.65
N VAL A 69 -8.59 -13.45 0.82
CA VAL A 69 -7.95 -12.25 0.28
C VAL A 69 -8.13 -12.24 -1.22
N ALA A 70 -8.74 -11.17 -1.75
CA ALA A 70 -8.93 -10.96 -3.18
C ALA A 70 -8.25 -9.66 -3.60
N MET A 71 -7.30 -9.73 -4.52
CA MET A 71 -6.59 -8.56 -5.00
C MET A 71 -7.49 -7.68 -5.88
N THR A 72 -7.48 -6.39 -5.64
CA THR A 72 -8.27 -5.41 -6.41
C THR A 72 -7.74 -5.23 -7.84
N ASN A 73 -6.42 -5.24 -8.01
CA ASN A 73 -5.74 -4.93 -9.27
C ASN A 73 -5.06 -6.16 -9.90
N HIS A 74 -5.44 -7.37 -9.49
CA HIS A 74 -4.95 -8.63 -10.04
C HIS A 74 -5.99 -9.75 -9.81
N SER A 75 -5.93 -10.83 -10.57
CA SER A 75 -6.90 -11.93 -10.48
C SER A 75 -6.65 -12.90 -9.31
N TRP A 76 -5.60 -12.70 -8.53
CA TRP A 76 -5.29 -13.62 -7.42
C TRP A 76 -6.30 -13.48 -6.29
N THR A 77 -6.81 -14.64 -5.88
CA THR A 77 -7.65 -14.81 -4.68
C THR A 77 -7.15 -16.04 -3.94
N PHE A 78 -7.01 -15.96 -2.63
CA PHE A 78 -6.52 -17.06 -1.80
C PHE A 78 -7.04 -16.98 -0.37
N SER A 79 -7.10 -18.15 0.29
CA SER A 79 -7.30 -18.25 1.74
C SER A 79 -5.95 -18.18 2.44
N GLN A 80 -5.81 -17.33 3.46
CA GLN A 80 -4.58 -17.21 4.25
C GLN A 80 -4.22 -18.54 4.91
N ARG A 81 -5.21 -19.28 5.44
CA ARG A 81 -5.01 -20.62 6.03
C ARG A 81 -4.54 -21.63 5.01
N ALA A 82 -5.16 -21.66 3.83
CA ALA A 82 -4.76 -22.60 2.78
C ALA A 82 -3.33 -22.27 2.28
N LEU A 83 -3.01 -20.98 2.09
CA LEU A 83 -1.69 -20.53 1.68
C LEU A 83 -0.62 -20.95 2.71
N LYS A 84 -0.87 -20.72 3.99
CA LYS A 84 0.01 -21.15 5.09
C LYS A 84 0.29 -22.65 5.04
N GLN A 85 -0.75 -23.47 4.80
CA GLN A 85 -0.61 -24.93 4.70
C GLN A 85 0.15 -25.35 3.43
N GLN A 86 -0.16 -24.76 2.28
CA GLN A 86 0.49 -25.06 0.99
C GLN A 86 1.98 -24.73 0.96
N LEU A 87 2.39 -23.72 1.75
CA LEU A 87 3.78 -23.30 1.90
C LEU A 87 4.47 -23.99 3.10
N GLU A 88 3.76 -24.86 3.83
CA GLU A 88 4.24 -25.56 5.01
C GLU A 88 4.81 -24.65 6.12
N LEU A 89 4.21 -23.45 6.26
CA LEU A 89 4.65 -22.45 7.21
C LEU A 89 4.07 -22.69 8.61
N HIS A 90 4.87 -22.38 9.62
CA HIS A 90 4.44 -22.39 11.01
C HIS A 90 3.61 -21.13 11.33
N ASP A 91 3.96 -20.01 10.71
CA ASP A 91 3.23 -18.75 10.84
C ASP A 91 3.21 -17.96 9.55
N LEU A 92 2.08 -17.25 9.29
CA LEU A 92 1.90 -16.42 8.13
C LEU A 92 1.00 -15.24 8.50
N HIS A 93 1.51 -14.01 8.32
CA HIS A 93 0.75 -12.79 8.43
C HIS A 93 0.51 -12.22 7.03
N VAL A 94 -0.71 -11.85 6.73
CA VAL A 94 -1.07 -11.10 5.53
C VAL A 94 -1.70 -9.79 6.00
N ILE A 95 -1.14 -8.67 5.58
CA ILE A 95 -1.57 -7.32 5.96
C ILE A 95 -1.71 -6.45 4.72
N ASN A 96 -2.48 -5.38 4.83
CA ASN A 96 -2.51 -4.37 3.78
C ASN A 96 -1.12 -3.70 3.61
N ASP A 97 -0.82 -3.24 2.40
CA ASP A 97 0.47 -2.60 2.08
C ASP A 97 0.70 -1.30 2.88
N PHE A 98 -0.33 -0.46 3.08
CA PHE A 98 -0.23 0.74 3.92
C PHE A 98 -0.12 0.41 5.40
N THR A 99 -0.75 -0.66 5.88
CA THR A 99 -0.53 -1.20 7.22
C THR A 99 0.96 -1.58 7.42
N ALA A 100 1.59 -2.19 6.41
CA ALA A 100 3.02 -2.49 6.45
C ALA A 100 3.88 -1.22 6.45
N VAL A 101 3.53 -0.20 5.64
CA VAL A 101 4.20 1.11 5.65
C VAL A 101 4.09 1.75 7.03
N ALA A 102 2.90 1.75 7.65
CA ALA A 102 2.71 2.29 8.99
C ALA A 102 3.61 1.59 10.02
N HIS A 103 3.63 0.26 10.03
CA HIS A 103 4.50 -0.51 10.92
C HIS A 103 6.00 -0.29 10.68
N SER A 104 6.42 0.21 9.52
CA SER A 104 7.81 0.52 9.26
C SER A 104 8.28 1.80 9.96
N LEU A 105 7.39 2.77 10.19
CA LEU A 105 7.77 4.10 10.69
C LEU A 105 8.54 4.09 12.01
N PRO A 106 8.17 3.30 13.04
CA PRO A 106 8.89 3.26 14.31
C PRO A 106 10.32 2.69 14.20
N VAL A 107 10.66 2.03 13.09
CA VAL A 107 11.97 1.40 12.89
C VAL A 107 12.83 2.11 11.84
N LEU A 108 12.31 3.16 11.19
CA LEU A 108 13.09 3.97 10.25
C LEU A 108 14.12 4.82 10.99
N GLY A 109 15.35 4.86 10.47
CA GLY A 109 16.40 5.75 10.95
C GLY A 109 16.21 7.19 10.46
N ALA A 110 16.83 8.15 11.15
CA ALA A 110 16.74 9.56 10.77
C ALA A 110 17.22 9.85 9.33
N GLU A 111 18.15 9.06 8.82
CA GLU A 111 18.67 9.14 7.46
C GLU A 111 17.66 8.72 6.38
N GLN A 112 16.60 8.06 6.77
CA GLN A 112 15.52 7.60 5.90
C GLN A 112 14.33 8.57 5.90
N LEU A 113 14.40 9.64 6.69
CA LEU A 113 13.33 10.60 6.91
C LEU A 113 13.76 12.00 6.46
N ILE A 114 12.83 12.73 5.86
CA ILE A 114 12.99 14.15 5.54
C ILE A 114 11.91 14.91 6.27
N GLN A 115 12.31 15.81 7.18
CA GLN A 115 11.34 16.65 7.88
C GLN A 115 10.82 17.74 6.95
N ILE A 116 9.49 17.86 6.88
CA ILE A 116 8.79 18.94 6.17
C ILE A 116 8.05 19.78 7.22
N GLY A 117 8.35 21.08 7.24
CA GLY A 117 7.78 22.00 8.25
C GLY A 117 8.55 22.00 9.57
N THR A 118 8.01 22.73 10.55
CA THR A 118 8.66 23.03 11.85
C THR A 118 8.08 22.23 13.01
N GLY A 119 7.17 21.32 12.74
CA GLY A 119 6.53 20.49 13.78
C GLY A 119 7.57 19.66 14.55
N GLN A 120 7.22 19.34 15.79
CA GLN A 120 8.03 18.44 16.63
C GLN A 120 7.25 17.14 16.83
N SER A 121 7.94 16.01 16.65
CA SER A 121 7.34 14.71 16.94
C SER A 121 7.06 14.56 18.44
N ILE A 122 5.94 13.93 18.76
CA ILE A 122 5.58 13.56 20.13
C ILE A 122 5.91 12.08 20.29
N ASP A 123 6.75 11.76 21.28
CA ASP A 123 7.07 10.36 21.56
C ASP A 123 5.78 9.57 21.82
N LYS A 124 5.64 8.44 21.12
CA LYS A 124 4.45 7.56 21.18
C LYS A 124 3.12 8.26 20.88
N GLY A 125 3.15 9.41 20.22
CA GLY A 125 1.94 10.09 19.72
C GLY A 125 1.27 9.29 18.61
N ASN A 126 -0.01 9.58 18.36
CA ASN A 126 -0.71 8.99 17.22
C ASN A 126 -0.03 9.40 15.91
N VAL A 127 0.03 8.47 14.97
CA VAL A 127 0.66 8.66 13.66
C VAL A 127 -0.40 8.48 12.57
N ALA A 128 -0.40 9.36 11.59
CA ALA A 128 -1.12 9.19 10.33
C ALA A 128 -0.10 9.03 9.20
N VAL A 129 -0.33 8.04 8.37
CA VAL A 129 0.48 7.78 7.17
C VAL A 129 -0.43 7.92 5.97
N PHE A 130 0.00 8.65 4.97
CA PHE A 130 -0.68 8.70 3.69
C PHE A 130 0.33 8.79 2.56
N GLY A 131 -0.01 8.21 1.43
CA GLY A 131 0.84 8.20 0.24
C GLY A 131 0.04 8.16 -1.03
N ALA A 132 0.30 9.13 -1.89
CA ALA A 132 -0.29 9.21 -3.21
C ALA A 132 0.52 8.34 -4.18
N GLY A 133 -0.09 7.25 -4.63
CA GLY A 133 0.41 6.35 -5.65
C GLY A 133 -0.58 6.25 -6.82
N THR A 134 -0.93 5.05 -7.23
CA THR A 134 -2.07 4.79 -8.15
C THR A 134 -3.37 5.31 -7.53
N GLY A 135 -3.57 5.08 -6.23
CA GLY A 135 -4.60 5.64 -5.39
C GLY A 135 -4.02 6.47 -4.24
N LEU A 136 -4.81 6.72 -3.20
CA LEU A 136 -4.40 7.39 -1.97
C LEU A 136 -4.54 6.42 -0.79
N GLY A 137 -3.46 5.77 -0.43
CA GLY A 137 -3.41 4.97 0.79
C GLY A 137 -3.35 5.85 2.03
N VAL A 138 -4.12 5.52 3.05
CA VAL A 138 -4.14 6.21 4.35
C VAL A 138 -4.23 5.16 5.45
N GLU A 139 -3.34 5.28 6.43
CA GLU A 139 -3.32 4.40 7.58
C GLU A 139 -3.05 5.21 8.86
N HIS A 140 -3.55 4.73 9.98
CA HIS A 140 -3.31 5.35 11.28
C HIS A 140 -2.69 4.37 12.24
N MET A 141 -1.85 4.86 13.13
CA MET A 141 -1.29 4.07 14.23
C MET A 141 -1.43 4.79 15.56
N MET A 142 -1.59 4.00 16.59
CA MET A 142 -1.51 4.45 17.98
C MET A 142 -0.58 3.54 18.79
N HIS A 143 0.10 4.13 19.78
CA HIS A 143 0.91 3.36 20.73
C HIS A 143 0.05 2.92 21.92
N THR A 144 0.11 1.64 22.24
CA THR A 144 -0.60 1.03 23.36
C THR A 144 0.39 0.39 24.34
N ALA A 145 -0.08 -0.15 25.44
CA ALA A 145 0.75 -0.93 26.37
C ALA A 145 1.36 -2.19 25.72
N GLU A 146 0.76 -2.68 24.64
CA GLU A 146 1.20 -3.86 23.90
C GLU A 146 2.09 -3.49 22.69
N GLY A 147 2.39 -2.22 22.47
CA GLY A 147 3.13 -1.69 21.33
C GLY A 147 2.26 -0.93 20.32
N TRP A 148 2.78 -0.72 19.13
CA TRP A 148 2.07 -0.03 18.06
C TRP A 148 0.92 -0.89 17.51
N LYS A 149 -0.24 -0.26 17.31
CA LYS A 149 -1.43 -0.85 16.68
C LYS A 149 -1.87 0.03 15.53
N THR A 150 -2.19 -0.57 14.40
CA THR A 150 -2.82 0.10 13.27
C THR A 150 -4.33 0.20 13.45
N LEU A 151 -4.93 1.19 12.84
CA LEU A 151 -6.37 1.42 12.78
C LEU A 151 -6.75 1.41 11.30
N ASP A 152 -7.02 0.23 10.79
CA ASP A 152 -7.31 0.00 9.39
C ASP A 152 -8.48 0.87 8.91
N GLY A 153 -8.35 1.44 7.71
CA GLY A 153 -9.37 2.29 7.12
C GLY A 153 -9.07 2.67 5.68
N GLU A 154 -10.08 3.20 5.01
CA GLU A 154 -10.01 3.70 3.63
C GLU A 154 -10.05 5.23 3.61
N GLY A 155 -9.10 5.87 4.33
CA GLY A 155 -9.07 7.32 4.51
C GLY A 155 -8.88 8.12 3.21
N GLY A 156 -8.33 7.53 2.15
CA GLY A 156 -8.23 8.15 0.83
C GLY A 156 -9.60 8.39 0.16
N HIS A 157 -10.61 7.65 0.58
CA HIS A 157 -11.97 7.75 0.06
C HIS A 157 -12.87 8.73 0.83
N VAL A 158 -12.32 9.57 1.74
CA VAL A 158 -13.10 10.69 2.31
C VAL A 158 -13.45 11.71 1.24
N ASP A 159 -14.56 12.44 1.44
CA ASP A 159 -14.96 13.47 0.49
C ASP A 159 -13.90 14.58 0.36
N PHE A 160 -13.61 14.99 -0.88
CA PHE A 160 -12.76 16.13 -1.12
C PHE A 160 -13.48 17.41 -0.67
N ALA A 161 -12.86 18.15 0.23
CA ALA A 161 -13.38 19.41 0.77
C ALA A 161 -12.64 20.60 0.15
N PRO A 162 -13.22 21.29 -0.87
CA PRO A 162 -12.63 22.47 -1.49
C PRO A 162 -12.43 23.60 -0.47
N VAL A 163 -11.26 24.27 -0.50
CA VAL A 163 -10.93 25.37 0.42
C VAL A 163 -10.77 26.72 -0.30
N ASP A 164 -10.63 26.72 -1.62
CA ASP A 164 -10.52 27.94 -2.43
C ASP A 164 -11.26 27.81 -3.78
N GLU A 165 -11.25 28.88 -4.58
CA GLU A 165 -11.92 28.92 -5.88
C GLU A 165 -11.33 27.92 -6.88
N THR A 166 -10.03 27.63 -6.80
CA THR A 166 -9.37 26.66 -7.68
C THR A 166 -9.87 25.26 -7.35
N ASP A 167 -9.92 24.92 -6.08
CA ASP A 167 -10.47 23.65 -5.61
C ASP A 167 -11.93 23.47 -6.00
N ILE A 168 -12.74 24.57 -5.91
CA ILE A 168 -14.15 24.56 -6.32
C ILE A 168 -14.27 24.29 -7.83
N VAL A 169 -13.42 24.86 -8.65
CA VAL A 169 -13.40 24.60 -10.10
C VAL A 169 -13.11 23.12 -10.38
N VAL A 170 -12.08 22.57 -9.74
CA VAL A 170 -11.72 21.14 -9.87
C VAL A 170 -12.89 20.26 -9.41
N TRP A 171 -13.43 20.52 -8.22
CA TRP A 171 -14.54 19.76 -7.66
C TRP A 171 -15.77 19.78 -8.56
N ARG A 172 -16.18 20.94 -9.08
CA ARG A 172 -17.33 21.07 -10.00
C ARG A 172 -17.13 20.29 -11.28
N HIS A 173 -15.92 20.30 -11.83
CA HIS A 173 -15.60 19.52 -13.02
C HIS A 173 -15.76 18.03 -12.75
N LEU A 174 -15.13 17.53 -11.68
CA LEU A 174 -15.17 16.12 -11.32
C LEU A 174 -16.57 15.66 -10.91
N GLN A 175 -17.36 16.49 -10.22
CA GLN A 175 -18.75 16.21 -9.85
C GLN A 175 -19.66 15.92 -11.05
N ASN A 176 -19.33 16.46 -12.25
CA ASN A 176 -20.07 16.16 -13.47
C ASN A 176 -19.73 14.80 -14.06
N GLU A 177 -18.59 14.21 -13.70
CA GLU A 177 -18.11 12.91 -14.21
C GLU A 177 -18.26 11.80 -13.16
N LEU A 178 -18.29 12.15 -11.88
CA LEU A 178 -18.30 11.23 -10.74
C LEU A 178 -19.53 11.50 -9.86
N ASP A 179 -20.12 10.45 -9.33
CA ASP A 179 -21.22 10.59 -8.35
C ASP A 179 -20.75 11.28 -7.07
N ARG A 180 -19.50 11.06 -6.69
CA ARG A 180 -18.83 11.61 -5.51
C ARG A 180 -17.37 11.88 -5.81
N VAL A 181 -16.83 13.00 -5.33
CA VAL A 181 -15.41 13.35 -5.45
C VAL A 181 -14.72 13.08 -4.12
N SER A 182 -13.80 12.15 -4.11
CA SER A 182 -12.99 11.79 -2.95
C SER A 182 -11.63 12.53 -2.96
N ALA A 183 -10.93 12.50 -1.81
CA ALA A 183 -9.56 12.98 -1.72
C ALA A 183 -8.63 12.26 -2.71
N GLU A 184 -8.82 10.96 -2.93
CA GLU A 184 -8.07 10.17 -3.91
C GLU A 184 -8.23 10.70 -5.34
N ASP A 185 -9.41 11.21 -5.71
CA ASP A 185 -9.67 11.71 -7.06
C ASP A 185 -8.89 12.98 -7.39
N VAL A 186 -8.30 13.63 -6.39
CA VAL A 186 -7.43 14.80 -6.55
C VAL A 186 -6.00 14.56 -6.05
N LEU A 187 -5.78 13.66 -5.11
CA LEU A 187 -4.46 13.38 -4.52
C LEU A 187 -4.01 11.95 -4.84
N SER A 188 -3.75 11.69 -6.10
CA SER A 188 -3.19 10.42 -6.62
C SER A 188 -2.56 10.65 -7.98
N GLY A 189 -1.97 9.62 -8.60
CA GLY A 189 -1.49 9.70 -9.98
C GLY A 189 -2.61 10.11 -10.95
N ARG A 190 -3.78 9.47 -10.85
CA ARG A 190 -5.00 9.84 -11.60
C ARG A 190 -5.48 11.24 -11.21
N GLY A 191 -5.41 11.58 -9.93
CA GLY A 191 -5.83 12.88 -9.41
C GLY A 191 -5.08 14.05 -10.02
N LEU A 192 -3.79 13.93 -10.29
CA LEU A 192 -3.03 14.95 -11.01
C LEU A 192 -3.57 15.21 -12.41
N LEU A 193 -3.94 14.15 -13.13
CA LEU A 193 -4.56 14.29 -14.47
C LEU A 193 -5.94 14.93 -14.36
N ASN A 194 -6.73 14.57 -13.38
CA ASN A 194 -8.05 15.15 -13.12
C ASN A 194 -7.95 16.66 -12.86
N ILE A 195 -7.03 17.09 -12.01
CA ILE A 195 -6.78 18.50 -11.73
C ILE A 195 -6.35 19.23 -13.02
N TYR A 196 -5.39 18.66 -13.75
CA TYR A 196 -4.90 19.25 -15.01
C TYR A 196 -6.05 19.48 -16.02
N ARG A 197 -6.88 18.46 -16.24
CA ARG A 197 -8.03 18.53 -17.16
C ARG A 197 -9.04 19.59 -16.74
N ALA A 198 -9.43 19.58 -15.46
CA ALA A 198 -10.37 20.54 -14.91
C ALA A 198 -9.92 22.00 -15.10
N LEU A 199 -8.65 22.28 -14.80
CA LEU A 199 -8.07 23.61 -14.92
C LEU A 199 -7.88 24.04 -16.38
N ALA A 200 -7.44 23.15 -17.28
CA ALA A 200 -7.32 23.45 -18.70
C ALA A 200 -8.67 23.84 -19.30
N LEU A 201 -9.71 23.03 -19.07
CA LEU A 201 -11.06 23.30 -19.56
C LEU A 201 -11.65 24.58 -18.97
N HIS A 202 -11.40 24.88 -17.69
CA HIS A 202 -11.81 26.13 -17.07
C HIS A 202 -11.19 27.37 -17.75
N GLN A 203 -9.93 27.20 -18.22
CA GLN A 203 -9.22 28.26 -18.95
C GLN A 203 -9.59 28.32 -20.45
N GLY A 204 -10.50 27.48 -20.92
CA GLY A 204 -10.87 27.36 -22.32
C GLY A 204 -9.80 26.73 -23.21
N VAL A 205 -8.89 25.95 -22.60
CA VAL A 205 -7.83 25.24 -23.30
C VAL A 205 -8.19 23.74 -23.36
N GLU A 206 -8.09 23.17 -24.56
CA GLU A 206 -8.25 21.71 -24.72
C GLU A 206 -7.10 20.96 -24.05
N PRO A 207 -7.35 20.00 -23.14
CA PRO A 207 -6.29 19.26 -22.48
C PRO A 207 -5.45 18.47 -23.48
N ALA A 208 -4.13 18.65 -23.45
CA ALA A 208 -3.19 17.91 -24.33
C ALA A 208 -3.01 16.44 -23.90
N ILE A 209 -3.34 16.12 -22.62
CA ILE A 209 -3.25 14.79 -22.04
C ILE A 209 -4.65 14.39 -21.57
N THR A 210 -5.15 13.26 -22.06
CA THR A 210 -6.49 12.77 -21.75
C THR A 210 -6.49 11.40 -21.06
N ASN A 211 -5.36 10.68 -21.11
CA ASN A 211 -5.15 9.36 -20.48
C ASN A 211 -3.73 9.25 -19.93
#